data_e373dc5c97c024feb3e10ee36ddeb9c1
#
_entry.id   e373dc5c97c024feb3e10ee36ddeb9c1
#
_cell.length_a   1.000
_cell.length_b   1.000
_cell.length_c   1.000
_cell.angle_alpha   90.00
_cell.angle_beta   90.00
_cell.angle_gamma   90.00
#
_symmetry.space_group_name_H-M   'P 1'
#
loop_
_entity.id
_entity.type
_entity.pdbx_description
1 polymer ?
#
loop_
_entity_poly.entity_id
_entity_poly.type
_entity_poly.pdbx_seq_one_letter_code
_entity_poly.pdbx_strand_id
1 'polypeptide(L)'
;MWGCNEKVSGGAGVTNAISVKDRLKKQAIEDGKTMQDKLVTYGLERTIYRLSVSNYVERFTLKGGIFLYALFDGEYARATMDIDLLAQHIPNDAEEMKKVFNDIFSIECDDALRFDLNTLEVINITEFKEYHGVNVFIMGYLERTKIPVSIDIGFGDVVYPERMKMEFPVLLDMEVPEVYAYSIYSVIAEKFEAFVSLGLANGRYKDFYDIYVLADRYYLNGVELKNAIVETFTHRDTGFGDIAAFDDDFTKNEIRQGRWRAFIKKKKALVKVEFEETMQLLKELLLPIVDSIHDDNSFEHTWSKETKSWM
;
A
#
# COMPACT_ATOMS: atom_id res chain seq x y z
N MET A 1 20.21 17.99 -49.89
CA MET A 1 20.93 18.46 -48.69
C MET A 1 19.96 18.39 -47.52
N TRP A 2 20.06 17.33 -46.75
CA TRP A 2 19.26 17.13 -45.53
C TRP A 2 20.22 17.23 -44.35
N GLY A 3 20.06 18.26 -43.51
CA GLY A 3 20.88 18.48 -42.34
C GLY A 3 20.48 17.52 -41.23
N CYS A 4 21.41 16.69 -40.81
CA CYS A 4 21.33 15.95 -39.55
C CYS A 4 21.43 16.94 -38.38
N ASN A 5 20.34 17.08 -37.62
CA ASN A 5 20.41 17.68 -36.30
C ASN A 5 21.01 16.64 -35.32
N GLU A 6 22.27 16.82 -34.97
CA GLU A 6 22.90 16.17 -33.85
C GLU A 6 22.19 16.61 -32.55
N LYS A 7 21.50 15.68 -31.92
CA LYS A 7 21.07 15.86 -30.52
C LYS A 7 22.36 15.88 -29.68
N VAL A 8 22.65 17.02 -29.13
CA VAL A 8 23.70 17.19 -28.10
C VAL A 8 23.28 16.31 -26.91
N SER A 9 24.01 15.22 -26.70
CA SER A 9 23.95 14.41 -25.48
C SER A 9 24.53 15.26 -24.35
N GLY A 10 23.67 15.92 -23.59
CA GLY A 10 24.03 16.49 -22.31
C GLY A 10 24.54 15.36 -21.42
N GLY A 11 25.81 15.40 -21.03
CA GLY A 11 26.39 14.43 -20.11
C GLY A 11 25.58 14.43 -18.82
N ALA A 12 25.00 13.28 -18.47
CA ALA A 12 24.34 13.05 -17.20
C ALA A 12 25.39 13.20 -16.11
N GLY A 13 25.37 14.34 -15.42
CA GLY A 13 26.20 14.56 -14.23
C GLY A 13 25.71 13.61 -13.13
N VAL A 14 26.65 12.92 -12.48
CA VAL A 14 26.35 12.03 -11.34
C VAL A 14 25.49 12.79 -10.34
N THR A 15 24.34 12.22 -9.96
CA THR A 15 23.39 12.85 -9.03
C THR A 15 24.04 13.08 -7.68
N ASN A 16 24.09 14.34 -7.23
CA ASN A 16 24.78 14.73 -6.00
C ASN A 16 23.82 14.63 -4.80
N ALA A 17 24.23 13.90 -3.76
CA ALA A 17 23.46 13.70 -2.54
C ALA A 17 23.08 15.01 -1.81
N ILE A 18 23.93 16.05 -1.87
CA ILE A 18 23.61 17.36 -1.29
C ILE A 18 22.44 17.99 -2.05
N SER A 19 22.51 17.98 -3.38
CA SER A 19 21.42 18.49 -4.23
C SER A 19 20.10 17.74 -4.00
N VAL A 20 20.13 16.41 -3.88
CA VAL A 20 18.95 15.59 -3.54
C VAL A 20 18.36 16.03 -2.19
N LYS A 21 19.21 16.17 -1.16
CA LYS A 21 18.76 16.60 0.18
C LYS A 21 18.13 18.00 0.17
N ASP A 22 18.72 18.93 -0.56
CA ASP A 22 18.19 20.30 -0.66
C ASP A 22 16.85 20.33 -1.38
N ARG A 23 16.68 19.55 -2.44
CA ARG A 23 15.41 19.41 -3.17
C ARG A 23 14.33 18.77 -2.29
N LEU A 24 14.66 17.68 -1.57
CA LEU A 24 13.73 17.04 -0.62
C LEU A 24 13.34 17.99 0.52
N LYS A 25 14.28 18.78 1.04
CA LYS A 25 14.01 19.79 2.07
C LYS A 25 13.06 20.88 1.57
N LYS A 26 13.25 21.36 0.35
CA LYS A 26 12.36 22.34 -0.28
C LYS A 26 10.94 21.79 -0.40
N GLN A 27 10.77 20.58 -0.94
CA GLN A 27 9.47 19.91 -1.03
C GLN A 27 8.84 19.66 0.35
N ALA A 28 9.64 19.32 1.37
CA ALA A 28 9.11 19.11 2.72
C ALA A 28 8.43 20.39 3.25
N ILE A 29 9.03 21.54 2.99
CA ILE A 29 8.47 22.87 3.38
C ILE A 29 7.20 23.16 2.59
N GLU A 30 7.22 22.95 1.26
CA GLU A 30 6.09 23.21 0.37
C GLU A 30 4.86 22.36 0.73
N ASP A 31 5.08 21.07 1.07
CA ASP A 31 4.03 20.10 1.41
C ASP A 31 3.62 20.14 2.89
N GLY A 32 4.27 20.97 3.72
CA GLY A 32 4.04 20.98 5.17
C GLY A 32 4.36 19.64 5.85
N LYS A 33 5.29 18.87 5.27
CA LYS A 33 5.82 17.58 5.79
C LYS A 33 7.16 17.81 6.49
N THR A 34 7.62 16.82 7.25
CA THR A 34 8.97 16.88 7.84
C THR A 34 10.02 16.40 6.82
N MET A 35 11.28 16.84 7.01
CA MET A 35 12.39 16.29 6.23
C MET A 35 12.52 14.79 6.39
N GLN A 36 12.24 14.26 7.60
CA GLN A 36 12.28 12.83 7.87
C GLN A 36 11.22 12.06 7.05
N ASP A 37 9.99 12.60 6.93
CA ASP A 37 8.95 12.00 6.10
C ASP A 37 9.41 11.90 4.63
N LYS A 38 10.03 12.96 4.11
CA LYS A 38 10.54 12.98 2.74
C LYS A 38 11.72 12.02 2.52
N LEU A 39 12.62 11.90 3.50
CA LEU A 39 13.72 10.95 3.43
C LEU A 39 13.22 9.50 3.42
N VAL A 40 12.26 9.17 4.28
CA VAL A 40 11.66 7.83 4.29
C VAL A 40 10.98 7.55 2.95
N THR A 41 10.11 8.44 2.48
CA THR A 41 9.42 8.27 1.18
C THR A 41 10.43 8.11 0.04
N TYR A 42 11.52 8.89 0.03
CA TYR A 42 12.58 8.75 -0.96
C TYR A 42 13.27 7.39 -0.90
N GLY A 43 13.55 6.88 0.30
CA GLY A 43 14.12 5.54 0.48
C GLY A 43 13.20 4.44 -0.04
N LEU A 44 11.89 4.53 0.24
CA LEU A 44 10.89 3.58 -0.27
C LEU A 44 10.79 3.65 -1.80
N GLU A 45 10.66 4.85 -2.35
CA GLU A 45 10.60 5.10 -3.80
C GLU A 45 11.80 4.50 -4.53
N ARG A 46 13.02 4.80 -4.07
CA ARG A 46 14.24 4.29 -4.72
C ARG A 46 14.49 2.81 -4.50
N THR A 47 13.88 2.22 -3.47
CA THR A 47 13.80 0.76 -3.31
C THR A 47 12.86 0.14 -4.34
N ILE A 48 11.67 0.73 -4.52
CA ILE A 48 10.69 0.30 -5.52
C ILE A 48 11.26 0.43 -6.94
N TYR A 49 12.05 1.49 -7.20
CA TYR A 49 12.76 1.63 -8.48
C TYR A 49 13.75 0.49 -8.73
N ARG A 50 14.58 0.13 -7.74
CA ARG A 50 15.47 -1.03 -7.87
C ARG A 50 14.72 -2.34 -8.10
N LEU A 51 13.60 -2.52 -7.44
CA LEU A 51 12.71 -3.66 -7.69
C LEU A 51 12.20 -3.63 -9.14
N SER A 52 11.75 -2.47 -9.65
CA SER A 52 11.17 -2.35 -11.01
C SER A 52 12.15 -2.68 -12.12
N VAL A 53 13.45 -2.40 -11.92
CA VAL A 53 14.50 -2.69 -12.91
C VAL A 53 15.23 -4.01 -12.67
N SER A 54 14.83 -4.76 -11.63
CA SER A 54 15.40 -6.06 -11.30
C SER A 54 14.77 -7.19 -12.11
N ASN A 55 15.45 -8.35 -12.12
CA ASN A 55 14.89 -9.60 -12.67
C ASN A 55 13.73 -10.16 -11.84
N TYR A 56 13.38 -9.52 -10.72
CA TYR A 56 12.38 -9.99 -9.76
C TYR A 56 11.07 -9.19 -9.83
N VAL A 57 10.95 -8.19 -10.68
CA VAL A 57 9.77 -7.31 -10.76
C VAL A 57 8.46 -8.09 -10.90
N GLU A 58 8.45 -9.15 -11.70
CA GLU A 58 7.26 -10.01 -11.91
C GLU A 58 6.94 -10.94 -10.72
N ARG A 59 7.86 -11.04 -9.76
CA ARG A 59 7.69 -11.88 -8.57
C ARG A 59 7.01 -11.17 -7.41
N PHE A 60 6.89 -9.86 -7.48
CA PHE A 60 6.33 -9.06 -6.40
C PHE A 60 5.18 -8.19 -6.87
N THR A 61 4.19 -8.07 -6.01
CA THR A 61 3.01 -7.23 -6.23
C THR A 61 2.87 -6.27 -5.06
N LEU A 62 2.85 -4.97 -5.35
CA LEU A 62 2.70 -3.90 -4.37
C LEU A 62 1.31 -3.94 -3.74
N LYS A 63 1.24 -3.88 -2.41
CA LYS A 63 -0.02 -3.89 -1.66
C LYS A 63 0.02 -2.89 -0.50
N GLY A 64 -0.99 -2.93 0.36
CA GLY A 64 -1.00 -2.17 1.61
C GLY A 64 -1.01 -0.66 1.45
N GLY A 65 -0.37 0.02 2.40
CA GLY A 65 -0.34 1.48 2.45
C GLY A 65 0.45 2.13 1.34
N ILE A 66 1.52 1.49 0.89
CA ILE A 66 2.36 2.01 -0.18
C ILE A 66 1.67 1.92 -1.55
N PHE A 67 0.83 0.91 -1.76
CA PHE A 67 -0.05 0.85 -2.93
C PHE A 67 -1.03 2.03 -2.94
N LEU A 68 -1.68 2.32 -1.80
CA LEU A 68 -2.59 3.46 -1.71
C LEU A 68 -1.86 4.79 -1.92
N TYR A 69 -0.63 4.92 -1.43
CA TYR A 69 0.20 6.08 -1.72
C TYR A 69 0.41 6.26 -3.23
N ALA A 70 0.73 5.19 -3.94
CA ALA A 70 0.89 5.21 -5.40
C ALA A 70 -0.44 5.48 -6.13
N LEU A 71 -1.53 4.82 -5.71
CA LEU A 71 -2.87 4.99 -6.29
C LEU A 71 -3.39 6.43 -6.21
N PHE A 72 -2.99 7.17 -5.19
CA PHE A 72 -3.34 8.59 -4.98
C PHE A 72 -2.20 9.54 -5.39
N ASP A 73 -1.31 9.13 -6.29
CA ASP A 73 -0.23 9.93 -6.87
C ASP A 73 0.64 10.65 -5.81
N GLY A 74 0.96 9.93 -4.73
CA GLY A 74 1.77 10.48 -3.64
C GLY A 74 1.02 11.40 -2.66
N GLU A 75 -0.24 11.68 -2.92
CA GLU A 75 -1.06 12.57 -2.08
C GLU A 75 -1.73 11.86 -0.90
N TYR A 76 -1.63 10.51 -0.81
CA TYR A 76 -2.23 9.78 0.28
C TYR A 76 -1.65 10.19 1.63
N ALA A 77 -2.46 10.85 2.45
CA ALA A 77 -2.01 11.56 3.65
C ALA A 77 -1.57 10.65 4.81
N ARG A 78 -1.91 9.36 4.75
CA ARG A 78 -1.41 8.38 5.71
C ARG A 78 0.04 8.04 5.37
N ALA A 79 0.98 8.66 6.11
CA ALA A 79 2.40 8.33 5.93
C ALA A 79 2.61 6.81 6.02
N THR A 80 3.08 6.24 4.94
CA THR A 80 3.55 4.86 4.88
C THR A 80 5.03 4.87 5.24
N MET A 81 5.44 3.94 6.10
CA MET A 81 6.81 3.85 6.63
C MET A 81 7.50 2.58 6.12
N ASP A 82 6.78 1.71 5.46
CA ASP A 82 7.12 0.37 5.03
C ASP A 82 6.61 0.11 3.62
N ILE A 83 7.22 -0.85 2.94
CA ILE A 83 6.75 -1.38 1.67
C ILE A 83 6.06 -2.71 1.98
N ASP A 84 4.80 -2.84 1.58
CA ASP A 84 4.07 -4.10 1.66
C ASP A 84 4.10 -4.78 0.28
N LEU A 85 4.58 -6.01 0.20
CA LEU A 85 4.63 -6.82 -1.03
C LEU A 85 3.92 -8.16 -0.85
N LEU A 86 3.30 -8.65 -1.91
CA LEU A 86 2.96 -10.05 -2.07
C LEU A 86 4.00 -10.72 -2.96
N ALA A 87 4.63 -11.77 -2.47
CA ALA A 87 5.53 -12.60 -3.26
C ALA A 87 4.75 -13.71 -3.99
N GLN A 88 5.06 -13.91 -5.26
CA GLN A 88 4.47 -14.92 -6.11
C GLN A 88 5.57 -15.74 -6.79
N HIS A 89 5.39 -17.06 -6.84
CA HIS A 89 6.35 -17.97 -7.46
C HIS A 89 7.79 -17.89 -6.88
N ILE A 90 7.90 -17.53 -5.60
CA ILE A 90 9.12 -17.59 -4.79
C ILE A 90 8.77 -18.34 -3.51
N PRO A 91 9.63 -19.21 -2.98
CA PRO A 91 9.41 -19.89 -1.71
C PRO A 91 9.32 -18.88 -0.53
N ASN A 92 8.49 -19.19 0.45
CA ASN A 92 8.48 -18.48 1.73
C ASN A 92 9.68 -18.96 2.57
N ASP A 93 10.85 -18.44 2.24
CA ASP A 93 12.12 -18.80 2.86
C ASP A 93 13.00 -17.57 3.05
N ALA A 94 13.45 -17.34 4.28
CA ALA A 94 14.21 -16.13 4.63
C ALA A 94 15.58 -16.06 3.93
N GLU A 95 16.25 -17.20 3.73
CA GLU A 95 17.56 -17.22 3.07
C GLU A 95 17.42 -16.95 1.56
N GLU A 96 16.35 -17.46 0.94
CA GLU A 96 16.06 -17.14 -0.46
C GLU A 96 15.68 -15.66 -0.61
N MET A 97 14.83 -15.13 0.27
CA MET A 97 14.49 -13.69 0.26
C MET A 97 15.74 -12.83 0.48
N LYS A 98 16.67 -13.25 1.34
CA LYS A 98 17.92 -12.53 1.55
C LYS A 98 18.77 -12.44 0.27
N LYS A 99 18.84 -13.51 -0.51
CA LYS A 99 19.54 -13.49 -1.82
C LYS A 99 18.85 -12.55 -2.79
N VAL A 100 17.53 -12.66 -2.94
CA VAL A 100 16.73 -11.82 -3.82
C VAL A 100 16.93 -10.33 -3.50
N PHE A 101 16.82 -9.96 -2.24
CA PHE A 101 16.97 -8.56 -1.85
C PHE A 101 18.43 -8.08 -1.84
N ASN A 102 19.39 -8.97 -1.64
CA ASN A 102 20.78 -8.64 -1.86
C ASN A 102 21.04 -8.26 -3.33
N ASP A 103 20.48 -9.01 -4.28
CA ASP A 103 20.60 -8.69 -5.71
C ASP A 103 19.90 -7.37 -6.03
N ILE A 104 18.68 -7.14 -5.54
CA ILE A 104 17.92 -5.91 -5.75
C ILE A 104 18.68 -4.68 -5.21
N PHE A 105 19.18 -4.74 -3.97
CA PHE A 105 19.88 -3.62 -3.34
C PHE A 105 21.31 -3.41 -3.86
N SER A 106 21.86 -4.39 -4.58
CA SER A 106 23.14 -4.27 -5.29
C SER A 106 23.04 -3.50 -6.61
N ILE A 107 21.83 -3.20 -7.10
CA ILE A 107 21.63 -2.43 -8.32
C ILE A 107 22.08 -0.99 -8.08
N GLU A 108 23.08 -0.56 -8.81
CA GLU A 108 23.55 0.83 -8.81
C GLU A 108 22.60 1.71 -9.61
N CYS A 109 22.20 2.84 -9.04
CA CYS A 109 21.33 3.83 -9.66
C CYS A 109 21.91 5.24 -9.48
N ASP A 110 21.63 6.12 -10.44
CA ASP A 110 22.04 7.53 -10.36
C ASP A 110 21.04 8.35 -9.50
N ASP A 111 20.88 7.95 -8.25
CA ASP A 111 19.93 8.54 -7.29
C ASP A 111 20.62 8.98 -5.96
N ALA A 112 21.91 8.89 -5.91
CA ALA A 112 22.74 9.19 -4.73
C ALA A 112 22.41 8.38 -3.46
N LEU A 113 21.48 7.41 -3.52
CA LEU A 113 21.15 6.54 -2.41
C LEU A 113 21.94 5.24 -2.48
N ARG A 114 22.73 4.96 -1.47
CA ARG A 114 23.52 3.73 -1.33
C ARG A 114 22.95 2.88 -0.21
N PHE A 115 22.72 1.61 -0.48
CA PHE A 115 22.33 0.63 0.54
C PHE A 115 23.57 -0.07 1.13
N ASP A 116 23.56 -0.28 2.43
CA ASP A 116 24.60 -1.03 3.13
C ASP A 116 24.17 -2.50 3.29
N LEU A 117 24.64 -3.33 2.38
CA LEU A 117 24.30 -4.77 2.33
C LEU A 117 24.71 -5.52 3.61
N ASN A 118 25.65 -5.02 4.40
CA ASN A 118 25.99 -5.63 5.69
C ASN A 118 24.87 -5.46 6.73
N THR A 119 23.92 -4.55 6.50
CA THR A 119 22.75 -4.34 7.36
C THR A 119 21.52 -5.05 6.87
N LEU A 120 21.61 -5.83 5.78
CA LEU A 120 20.50 -6.58 5.24
C LEU A 120 20.12 -7.72 6.18
N GLU A 121 18.96 -7.57 6.80
CA GLU A 121 18.35 -8.55 7.68
C GLU A 121 17.03 -9.05 7.08
N VAL A 122 16.79 -10.35 7.17
CA VAL A 122 15.52 -10.97 6.78
C VAL A 122 15.04 -11.83 7.94
N ILE A 123 13.84 -11.52 8.45
CA ILE A 123 13.27 -12.13 9.63
C ILE A 123 11.91 -12.71 9.28
N ASN A 124 11.65 -13.96 9.69
CA ASN A 124 10.32 -14.54 9.58
C ASN A 124 9.34 -13.82 10.52
N ILE A 125 8.21 -13.36 9.97
CA ILE A 125 7.12 -12.79 10.76
C ILE A 125 6.24 -13.96 11.22
N THR A 126 6.21 -14.19 12.54
CA THR A 126 5.31 -15.14 13.17
C THR A 126 4.19 -14.35 13.84
N GLU A 127 3.15 -13.98 13.11
CA GLU A 127 1.92 -13.45 13.69
C GLU A 127 0.84 -14.54 13.80
N PHE A 128 -0.05 -14.33 14.75
CA PHE A 128 -1.05 -15.18 15.39
C PHE A 128 -1.98 -16.06 14.51
N LYS A 129 -1.75 -16.28 13.25
CA LYS A 129 -2.41 -17.30 12.39
C LYS A 129 -1.54 -17.54 11.16
N GLU A 130 -1.43 -18.77 10.75
CA GLU A 130 -0.96 -19.46 9.55
C GLU A 130 -0.26 -18.71 8.38
N TYR A 131 -0.28 -17.37 8.34
CA TYR A 131 0.40 -16.57 7.33
C TYR A 131 1.80 -16.20 7.81
N HIS A 132 2.75 -17.03 7.43
CA HIS A 132 4.16 -16.74 7.62
C HIS A 132 4.62 -15.80 6.51
N GLY A 133 4.92 -14.57 6.89
CA GLY A 133 5.58 -13.61 6.02
C GLY A 133 7.05 -13.47 6.39
N VAL A 134 7.77 -12.64 5.68
CA VAL A 134 9.11 -12.19 6.06
C VAL A 134 9.18 -10.67 6.08
N ASN A 135 9.93 -10.13 7.03
CA ASN A 135 10.32 -8.73 7.01
C ASN A 135 11.76 -8.62 6.53
N VAL A 136 12.00 -7.75 5.58
CA VAL A 136 13.32 -7.39 5.08
C VAL A 136 13.65 -5.99 5.57
N PHE A 137 14.78 -5.84 6.23
CA PHE A 137 15.29 -4.55 6.69
C PHE A 137 16.65 -4.27 6.09
N ILE A 138 16.87 -3.00 5.70
CA ILE A 138 18.18 -2.53 5.24
C ILE A 138 18.37 -1.05 5.57
N MET A 139 19.61 -0.65 5.75
CA MET A 139 19.99 0.75 5.94
C MET A 139 20.48 1.37 4.64
N GLY A 140 19.75 2.37 4.17
CA GLY A 140 20.18 3.26 3.10
C GLY A 140 20.92 4.48 3.63
N TYR A 141 21.78 5.05 2.79
CA TYR A 141 22.56 6.25 3.10
C TYR A 141 22.47 7.25 1.96
N LEU A 142 21.99 8.44 2.28
CA LEU A 142 22.12 9.61 1.41
C LEU A 142 23.25 10.47 2.00
N GLU A 143 24.46 10.29 1.51
CA GLU A 143 25.71 10.75 2.13
C GLU A 143 25.88 10.15 3.55
N ARG A 144 25.76 10.96 4.62
CA ARG A 144 25.81 10.52 6.03
C ARG A 144 24.44 10.34 6.66
N THR A 145 23.37 10.69 5.94
CA THR A 145 22.00 10.60 6.45
C THR A 145 21.48 9.17 6.31
N LYS A 146 21.11 8.57 7.43
CA LYS A 146 20.55 7.20 7.48
C LYS A 146 19.09 7.21 7.08
N ILE A 147 18.72 6.29 6.23
CA ILE A 147 17.35 6.06 5.75
C ILE A 147 17.03 4.57 5.93
N PRO A 148 16.39 4.18 7.04
CA PRO A 148 15.99 2.80 7.21
C PRO A 148 14.87 2.46 6.24
N VAL A 149 14.94 1.29 5.62
CA VAL A 149 13.91 0.72 4.75
C VAL A 149 13.46 -0.61 5.33
N SER A 150 12.16 -0.77 5.47
CA SER A 150 11.51 -2.01 5.89
C SER A 150 10.53 -2.46 4.83
N ILE A 151 10.50 -3.76 4.54
CA ILE A 151 9.64 -4.37 3.54
C ILE A 151 8.97 -5.59 4.18
N ASP A 152 7.63 -5.55 4.25
CA ASP A 152 6.84 -6.69 4.70
C ASP A 152 6.38 -7.50 3.49
N ILE A 153 6.69 -8.78 3.47
CA ILE A 153 6.42 -9.67 2.34
C ILE A 153 5.47 -10.77 2.81
N GLY A 154 4.26 -10.74 2.26
CA GLY A 154 3.29 -11.82 2.41
C GLY A 154 3.42 -12.85 1.29
N PHE A 155 2.90 -14.05 1.54
CA PHE A 155 2.88 -15.15 0.59
C PHE A 155 1.47 -15.75 0.54
N GLY A 156 1.07 -16.21 -0.63
CA GLY A 156 -0.15 -17.00 -0.80
C GLY A 156 -1.44 -16.19 -0.97
N ASP A 157 -1.50 -14.91 -0.63
CA ASP A 157 -2.72 -14.10 -0.79
C ASP A 157 -3.23 -14.12 -2.24
N VAL A 158 -4.56 -14.07 -2.38
CA VAL A 158 -5.24 -14.00 -3.67
C VAL A 158 -5.33 -12.56 -4.15
N VAL A 159 -5.10 -12.34 -5.45
CA VAL A 159 -5.30 -11.04 -6.09
C VAL A 159 -6.42 -11.16 -7.12
N TYR A 160 -7.53 -10.45 -6.91
CA TYR A 160 -8.68 -10.48 -7.78
C TYR A 160 -9.08 -9.06 -8.25
N PRO A 161 -9.45 -8.87 -9.52
CA PRO A 161 -9.47 -9.87 -10.60
C PRO A 161 -8.06 -10.33 -11.00
N GLU A 162 -7.11 -9.45 -11.11
CA GLU A 162 -5.70 -9.71 -11.35
C GLU A 162 -4.85 -8.52 -10.91
N ARG A 163 -3.56 -8.70 -10.78
CA ARG A 163 -2.64 -7.62 -10.50
C ARG A 163 -2.53 -6.68 -11.70
N MET A 164 -2.36 -5.40 -11.45
CA MET A 164 -2.23 -4.39 -12.48
C MET A 164 -0.79 -3.84 -12.53
N LYS A 165 -0.35 -3.44 -13.72
CA LYS A 165 0.86 -2.61 -13.82
C LYS A 165 0.51 -1.18 -13.50
N MET A 166 1.37 -0.52 -12.74
CA MET A 166 1.21 0.89 -12.41
C MET A 166 2.57 1.60 -12.32
N GLU A 167 2.56 2.87 -12.64
CA GLU A 167 3.66 3.78 -12.36
C GLU A 167 3.63 4.19 -10.87
N PHE A 168 4.81 4.18 -10.24
CA PHE A 168 4.93 4.64 -8.86
C PHE A 168 5.39 6.10 -8.83
N PRO A 169 4.72 7.00 -8.09
CA PRO A 169 5.04 8.42 -8.09
C PRO A 169 6.44 8.68 -7.54
N VAL A 170 7.15 9.60 -8.17
CA VAL A 170 8.50 10.00 -7.79
C VAL A 170 8.53 11.40 -7.18
N LEU A 171 9.34 11.57 -6.15
CA LEU A 171 9.47 12.87 -5.45
C LEU A 171 10.30 13.89 -6.24
N LEU A 172 11.28 13.40 -6.96
CA LEU A 172 12.21 14.22 -7.73
C LEU A 172 12.11 13.84 -9.20
N ASP A 173 12.68 14.66 -10.09
CA ASP A 173 12.76 14.36 -11.52
C ASP A 173 13.80 13.24 -11.76
N MET A 174 13.31 12.02 -11.64
CA MET A 174 14.05 10.76 -11.79
C MET A 174 13.21 9.76 -12.57
N GLU A 175 13.81 8.61 -12.93
CA GLU A 175 13.08 7.54 -13.61
C GLU A 175 11.94 7.01 -12.76
N VAL A 176 10.79 6.86 -13.41
CA VAL A 176 9.54 6.41 -12.80
C VAL A 176 9.53 4.87 -12.75
N PRO A 177 9.37 4.28 -11.57
CA PRO A 177 9.23 2.83 -11.45
C PRO A 177 7.92 2.33 -12.06
N GLU A 178 7.95 1.26 -12.85
CA GLU A 178 6.76 0.49 -13.24
C GLU A 178 6.76 -0.83 -12.46
N VAL A 179 5.70 -1.08 -11.70
CA VAL A 179 5.58 -2.26 -10.84
C VAL A 179 4.21 -2.91 -10.96
N TYR A 180 4.10 -4.16 -10.53
CA TYR A 180 2.80 -4.81 -10.34
C TYR A 180 2.20 -4.41 -8.99
N ALA A 181 0.90 -4.19 -8.98
CA ALA A 181 0.16 -3.76 -7.81
C ALA A 181 -1.19 -4.48 -7.69
N TYR A 182 -1.75 -4.47 -6.49
CA TYR A 182 -3.09 -4.96 -6.21
C TYR A 182 -4.16 -4.21 -7.01
N SER A 183 -5.31 -4.87 -7.18
CA SER A 183 -6.54 -4.17 -7.52
C SER A 183 -7.12 -3.48 -6.27
N ILE A 184 -7.93 -2.44 -6.47
CA ILE A 184 -8.67 -1.81 -5.36
C ILE A 184 -9.63 -2.80 -4.69
N TYR A 185 -10.15 -3.78 -5.44
CA TYR A 185 -11.05 -4.81 -4.95
C TYR A 185 -10.36 -5.75 -3.96
N SER A 186 -9.14 -6.20 -4.27
CA SER A 186 -8.34 -7.01 -3.35
C SER A 186 -8.00 -6.25 -2.06
N VAL A 187 -7.70 -4.95 -2.17
CA VAL A 187 -7.44 -4.11 -0.98
C VAL A 187 -8.67 -4.01 -0.09
N ILE A 188 -9.86 -3.77 -0.68
CA ILE A 188 -11.10 -3.70 0.08
C ILE A 188 -11.39 -5.05 0.73
N ALA A 189 -11.28 -6.15 -0.03
CA ALA A 189 -11.57 -7.50 0.43
C ALA A 189 -10.67 -7.94 1.60
N GLU A 190 -9.34 -7.74 1.51
CA GLU A 190 -8.41 -8.06 2.60
C GLU A 190 -8.68 -7.25 3.87
N LYS A 191 -8.99 -5.96 3.72
CA LYS A 191 -9.29 -5.09 4.86
C LYS A 191 -10.66 -5.42 5.48
N PHE A 192 -11.63 -5.78 4.66
CA PHE A 192 -12.92 -6.25 5.11
C PHE A 192 -12.80 -7.58 5.87
N GLU A 193 -12.08 -8.53 5.32
CA GLU A 193 -11.80 -9.79 6.01
C GLU A 193 -11.13 -9.56 7.36
N ALA A 194 -10.09 -8.71 7.41
CA ALA A 194 -9.38 -8.41 8.64
C ALA A 194 -10.29 -7.79 9.72
N PHE A 195 -11.28 -6.97 9.37
CA PHE A 195 -12.18 -6.46 10.39
C PHE A 195 -13.30 -7.44 10.79
N VAL A 196 -13.68 -8.38 9.92
CA VAL A 196 -14.58 -9.47 10.29
C VAL A 196 -13.87 -10.45 11.22
N SER A 197 -12.67 -10.93 10.84
CA SER A 197 -11.92 -11.92 11.62
C SER A 197 -11.46 -11.40 12.99
N LEU A 198 -11.16 -10.13 13.12
CA LEU A 198 -10.77 -9.51 14.40
C LEU A 198 -11.97 -9.12 15.28
N GLY A 199 -13.15 -8.97 14.70
CA GLY A 199 -14.40 -8.67 15.42
C GLY A 199 -14.26 -7.50 16.40
N LEU A 200 -14.78 -7.67 17.61
CA LEU A 200 -14.75 -6.63 18.66
C LEU A 200 -13.32 -6.23 19.11
N ALA A 201 -12.32 -7.08 18.92
CA ALA A 201 -10.93 -6.77 19.26
C ALA A 201 -10.26 -5.85 18.23
N ASN A 202 -10.91 -5.58 17.10
CA ASN A 202 -10.33 -4.78 16.03
C ASN A 202 -10.03 -3.34 16.48
N GLY A 203 -8.76 -2.96 16.38
CA GLY A 203 -8.24 -1.60 16.58
C GLY A 203 -7.54 -1.04 15.34
N ARG A 204 -7.69 -1.65 14.18
CA ARG A 204 -7.02 -1.27 12.92
C ARG A 204 -7.79 -0.16 12.19
N TYR A 205 -7.91 1.00 12.82
CA TYR A 205 -8.61 2.17 12.26
C TYR A 205 -8.16 2.56 10.85
N LYS A 206 -6.91 2.22 10.51
CA LYS A 206 -6.38 2.44 9.16
C LYS A 206 -7.18 1.68 8.09
N ASP A 207 -7.67 0.48 8.39
CA ASP A 207 -8.38 -0.34 7.41
C ASP A 207 -9.78 0.20 7.13
N PHE A 208 -10.50 0.65 8.16
CA PHE A 208 -11.79 1.34 7.99
C PHE A 208 -11.62 2.63 7.16
N TYR A 209 -10.59 3.41 7.45
CA TYR A 209 -10.31 4.63 6.72
C TYR A 209 -9.94 4.39 5.26
N ASP A 210 -9.10 3.39 4.99
CA ASP A 210 -8.66 3.04 3.65
C ASP A 210 -9.85 2.60 2.77
N ILE A 211 -10.77 1.77 3.29
CA ILE A 211 -12.00 1.39 2.57
C ILE A 211 -12.89 2.62 2.33
N TYR A 212 -13.08 3.47 3.35
CA TYR A 212 -13.87 4.70 3.22
C TYR A 212 -13.33 5.57 2.08
N VAL A 213 -12.03 5.84 2.03
CA VAL A 213 -11.42 6.70 1.01
C VAL A 213 -11.55 6.08 -0.39
N LEU A 214 -11.41 4.76 -0.51
CA LEU A 214 -11.61 4.08 -1.80
C LEU A 214 -13.06 4.22 -2.27
N ALA A 215 -14.04 4.00 -1.40
CA ALA A 215 -15.45 4.15 -1.73
C ALA A 215 -15.87 5.61 -2.01
N ASP A 216 -15.19 6.58 -1.38
CA ASP A 216 -15.42 8.02 -1.61
C ASP A 216 -14.83 8.51 -2.94
N ARG A 217 -13.82 7.83 -3.47
CA ARG A 217 -13.06 8.30 -4.64
C ARG A 217 -13.30 7.53 -5.92
N TYR A 218 -13.75 6.27 -5.83
CA TYR A 218 -13.87 5.38 -6.97
C TYR A 218 -15.29 4.87 -7.16
N TYR A 219 -15.68 4.71 -8.42
CA TYR A 219 -16.79 3.82 -8.79
C TYR A 219 -16.30 2.39 -8.61
N LEU A 220 -17.14 1.53 -8.02
CA LEU A 220 -16.77 0.12 -7.81
C LEU A 220 -17.79 -0.77 -8.55
N ASN A 221 -17.26 -1.75 -9.27
CA ASN A 221 -18.07 -2.78 -9.88
C ASN A 221 -18.46 -3.83 -8.81
N GLY A 222 -19.76 -4.06 -8.63
CA GLY A 222 -20.27 -4.95 -7.59
C GLY A 222 -19.90 -6.42 -7.81
N VAL A 223 -19.86 -6.87 -9.08
CA VAL A 223 -19.45 -8.25 -9.41
C VAL A 223 -17.99 -8.46 -9.03
N GLU A 224 -17.12 -7.52 -9.40
CA GLU A 224 -15.68 -7.60 -9.10
C GLU A 224 -15.42 -7.55 -7.59
N LEU A 225 -16.10 -6.65 -6.88
CA LEU A 225 -15.94 -6.55 -5.43
C LEU A 225 -16.47 -7.79 -4.69
N LYS A 226 -17.62 -8.31 -5.11
CA LYS A 226 -18.17 -9.57 -4.57
C LYS A 226 -17.17 -10.72 -4.74
N ASN A 227 -16.65 -10.90 -5.96
CA ASN A 227 -15.74 -11.99 -6.26
C ASN A 227 -14.41 -11.84 -5.45
N ALA A 228 -13.87 -10.63 -5.36
CA ALA A 228 -12.68 -10.37 -4.54
C ALA A 228 -12.90 -10.74 -3.06
N ILE A 229 -14.08 -10.40 -2.52
CA ILE A 229 -14.47 -10.74 -1.13
C ILE A 229 -14.58 -12.27 -0.99
N VAL A 230 -15.30 -12.95 -1.87
CA VAL A 230 -15.48 -14.41 -1.82
C VAL A 230 -14.11 -15.11 -1.87
N GLU A 231 -13.25 -14.76 -2.82
CA GLU A 231 -11.94 -15.37 -2.98
C GLU A 231 -11.05 -15.14 -1.74
N THR A 232 -11.03 -13.92 -1.21
CA THR A 232 -10.23 -13.58 -0.01
C THR A 232 -10.71 -14.32 1.23
N PHE A 233 -12.03 -14.34 1.48
CA PHE A 233 -12.62 -14.99 2.65
C PHE A 233 -12.47 -16.51 2.58
N THR A 234 -12.68 -17.10 1.40
CA THR A 234 -12.47 -18.53 1.18
C THR A 234 -11.00 -18.91 1.40
N HIS A 235 -10.08 -18.12 0.86
CA HIS A 235 -8.65 -18.37 1.01
C HIS A 235 -8.18 -18.30 2.47
N ARG A 236 -8.78 -17.39 3.26
CA ARG A 236 -8.42 -17.17 4.68
C ARG A 236 -9.29 -17.95 5.66
N ASP A 237 -10.14 -18.86 5.15
CA ASP A 237 -11.08 -19.64 5.95
C ASP A 237 -11.91 -18.77 6.93
N THR A 238 -12.33 -17.58 6.46
CA THR A 238 -13.16 -16.65 7.23
C THR A 238 -14.61 -16.74 6.79
N GLY A 239 -15.51 -17.02 7.73
CA GLY A 239 -16.95 -17.10 7.44
C GLY A 239 -17.62 -15.72 7.39
N PHE A 240 -18.74 -15.64 6.65
CA PHE A 240 -19.62 -14.47 6.61
C PHE A 240 -20.65 -14.55 7.76
N GLY A 241 -20.19 -14.51 9.00
CA GLY A 241 -21.06 -14.47 10.18
C GLY A 241 -21.51 -13.05 10.53
N ASP A 242 -21.99 -12.88 11.77
CA ASP A 242 -22.32 -11.54 12.28
C ASP A 242 -21.11 -10.63 12.26
N ILE A 243 -21.25 -9.48 11.62
CA ILE A 243 -20.18 -8.50 11.48
C ILE A 243 -20.27 -7.51 12.65
N ALA A 244 -19.71 -7.90 13.80
CA ALA A 244 -19.75 -7.12 15.03
C ALA A 244 -19.28 -5.66 14.89
N ALA A 245 -18.47 -5.36 13.87
CA ALA A 245 -18.03 -4.00 13.57
C ALA A 245 -19.16 -3.08 13.06
N PHE A 246 -20.28 -3.65 12.62
CA PHE A 246 -21.47 -2.89 12.18
C PHE A 246 -22.52 -2.70 13.26
N ASP A 247 -22.31 -3.22 14.45
CA ASP A 247 -23.20 -3.05 15.58
C ASP A 247 -23.07 -1.65 16.21
N ASP A 248 -24.17 -1.18 16.78
CA ASP A 248 -24.22 0.11 17.48
C ASP A 248 -23.20 0.17 18.64
N ASP A 249 -23.03 -0.92 19.38
CA ASP A 249 -22.09 -1.02 20.49
C ASP A 249 -20.63 -0.84 20.05
N PHE A 250 -20.31 -1.20 18.80
CA PHE A 250 -18.99 -0.98 18.23
C PHE A 250 -18.84 0.46 17.71
N THR A 251 -19.82 0.94 16.95
CA THR A 251 -19.72 2.22 16.23
C THR A 251 -19.92 3.42 17.15
N LYS A 252 -20.81 3.32 18.15
CA LYS A 252 -21.12 4.38 19.11
C LYS A 252 -20.22 4.37 20.36
N ASN A 253 -19.26 3.46 20.44
CA ASN A 253 -18.37 3.36 21.58
C ASN A 253 -17.45 4.59 21.69
N GLU A 254 -17.57 5.34 22.78
CA GLU A 254 -16.83 6.60 23.01
C GLU A 254 -15.30 6.44 22.95
N ILE A 255 -14.77 5.31 23.45
CA ILE A 255 -13.34 5.02 23.44
C ILE A 255 -12.86 4.86 21.99
N ARG A 256 -13.62 4.13 21.17
CA ARG A 256 -13.32 3.94 19.74
C ARG A 256 -13.37 5.25 18.97
N GLN A 257 -14.40 6.04 19.17
CA GLN A 257 -14.53 7.38 18.58
C GLN A 257 -13.36 8.28 18.98
N GLY A 258 -12.94 8.24 20.26
CA GLY A 258 -11.77 8.95 20.74
C GLY A 258 -10.47 8.53 20.05
N ARG A 259 -10.26 7.21 19.89
CA ARG A 259 -9.11 6.65 19.15
C ARG A 259 -9.16 6.99 17.66
N TRP A 260 -10.34 6.98 17.04
CA TRP A 260 -10.54 7.41 15.67
C TRP A 260 -10.14 8.87 15.46
N ARG A 261 -10.65 9.79 16.28
CA ARG A 261 -10.29 11.22 16.20
C ARG A 261 -8.78 11.42 16.36
N ALA A 262 -8.13 10.68 17.26
CA ALA A 262 -6.69 10.72 17.43
C ALA A 262 -5.95 10.21 16.18
N PHE A 263 -6.46 9.14 15.55
CA PHE A 263 -5.92 8.60 14.29
C PHE A 263 -6.02 9.62 13.15
N ILE A 264 -7.21 10.18 12.91
CA ILE A 264 -7.46 11.20 11.87
C ILE A 264 -6.54 12.42 12.05
N LYS A 265 -6.42 12.92 13.29
CA LYS A 265 -5.54 14.05 13.62
C LYS A 265 -4.06 13.75 13.39
N LYS A 266 -3.60 12.59 13.87
CA LYS A 266 -2.18 12.18 13.78
C LYS A 266 -1.73 11.97 12.33
N LYS A 267 -2.61 11.45 11.49
CA LYS A 267 -2.28 11.06 10.11
C LYS A 267 -2.52 12.18 9.09
N LYS A 268 -2.97 13.37 9.50
CA LYS A 268 -3.34 14.47 8.59
C LYS A 268 -4.24 13.96 7.45
N ALA A 269 -5.27 13.20 7.81
CA ALA A 269 -6.11 12.44 6.88
C ALA A 269 -6.63 13.32 5.72
N LEU A 270 -6.69 12.75 4.51
CA LEU A 270 -7.23 13.42 3.31
C LEU A 270 -8.68 13.86 3.52
N VAL A 271 -9.45 13.01 4.19
CA VAL A 271 -10.84 13.26 4.52
C VAL A 271 -10.98 13.26 6.04
N LYS A 272 -11.56 14.32 6.58
CA LYS A 272 -11.91 14.41 8.00
C LYS A 272 -13.36 13.98 8.15
N VAL A 273 -13.56 12.77 8.62
CA VAL A 273 -14.87 12.13 8.77
C VAL A 273 -14.97 11.53 10.18
N GLU A 274 -16.17 11.53 10.76
CA GLU A 274 -16.44 10.90 12.05
C GLU A 274 -16.50 9.37 11.91
N PHE A 275 -16.27 8.68 13.03
CA PHE A 275 -16.23 7.21 13.03
C PHE A 275 -17.56 6.59 12.64
N GLU A 276 -18.67 7.11 13.18
CA GLU A 276 -20.01 6.64 12.85
C GLU A 276 -20.34 6.79 11.37
N GLU A 277 -20.03 7.94 10.78
CA GLU A 277 -20.23 8.20 9.36
C GLU A 277 -19.39 7.25 8.50
N THR A 278 -18.13 7.01 8.91
CA THR A 278 -17.28 6.03 8.24
C THR A 278 -17.90 4.64 8.26
N MET A 279 -18.30 4.16 9.43
CA MET A 279 -18.87 2.82 9.59
C MET A 279 -20.22 2.67 8.88
N GLN A 280 -21.02 3.74 8.83
CA GLN A 280 -22.29 3.75 8.08
C GLN A 280 -22.03 3.56 6.58
N LEU A 281 -21.07 4.29 6.00
CA LEU A 281 -20.72 4.12 4.59
C LEU A 281 -20.17 2.72 4.31
N LEU A 282 -19.32 2.18 5.18
CA LEU A 282 -18.81 0.81 5.03
C LEU A 282 -19.93 -0.22 5.09
N LYS A 283 -20.91 -0.01 5.95
CA LYS A 283 -22.10 -0.85 6.07
C LYS A 283 -22.94 -0.82 4.77
N GLU A 284 -23.19 0.36 4.23
CA GLU A 284 -23.91 0.55 2.97
C GLU A 284 -23.18 -0.05 1.76
N LEU A 285 -21.85 0.00 1.77
CA LEU A 285 -21.01 -0.61 0.73
C LEU A 285 -21.00 -2.13 0.81
N LEU A 286 -20.81 -2.70 2.01
CA LEU A 286 -20.40 -4.10 2.15
C LEU A 286 -21.56 -5.05 2.47
N LEU A 287 -22.58 -4.63 3.25
CA LEU A 287 -23.68 -5.54 3.60
C LEU A 287 -24.49 -6.03 2.40
N PRO A 288 -24.86 -5.19 1.40
CA PRO A 288 -25.59 -5.70 0.24
C PRO A 288 -24.81 -6.77 -0.54
N ILE A 289 -23.49 -6.71 -0.51
CA ILE A 289 -22.64 -7.76 -1.11
C ILE A 289 -22.71 -9.03 -0.27
N VAL A 290 -22.57 -8.92 1.05
CA VAL A 290 -22.66 -10.07 1.96
C VAL A 290 -24.04 -10.75 1.84
N ASP A 291 -25.12 -9.97 1.81
CA ASP A 291 -26.48 -10.49 1.60
C ASP A 291 -26.56 -11.26 0.26
N SER A 292 -26.00 -10.70 -0.81
CA SER A 292 -25.97 -11.38 -2.11
C SER A 292 -25.12 -12.67 -2.12
N ILE A 293 -24.12 -12.78 -1.25
CA ILE A 293 -23.31 -14.00 -1.08
C ILE A 293 -24.15 -15.06 -0.36
N HIS A 294 -24.85 -14.69 0.72
CA HIS A 294 -25.72 -15.58 1.47
C HIS A 294 -26.86 -16.14 0.62
N ASP A 295 -27.43 -15.30 -0.23
CA ASP A 295 -28.59 -15.66 -1.10
C ASP A 295 -28.13 -16.35 -2.40
N ASP A 296 -26.84 -16.52 -2.63
CA ASP A 296 -26.25 -17.03 -3.88
C ASP A 296 -26.74 -16.29 -5.14
N ASN A 297 -26.94 -14.97 -5.03
CA ASN A 297 -27.41 -14.11 -6.11
C ASN A 297 -26.26 -13.38 -6.80
N SER A 298 -26.41 -13.03 -8.09
CA SER A 298 -25.49 -12.09 -8.75
C SER A 298 -25.60 -10.69 -8.12
N PHE A 299 -24.53 -9.88 -8.20
CA PHE A 299 -24.55 -8.51 -7.69
C PHE A 299 -24.10 -7.52 -8.77
N GLU A 300 -24.95 -7.35 -9.78
CA GLU A 300 -24.70 -6.54 -10.99
C GLU A 300 -25.00 -5.05 -10.76
N HIS A 301 -24.39 -4.48 -9.74
CA HIS A 301 -24.54 -3.08 -9.37
C HIS A 301 -23.22 -2.34 -9.49
N THR A 302 -23.29 -1.01 -9.61
CA THR A 302 -22.12 -0.13 -9.56
C THR A 302 -22.23 0.79 -8.35
N TRP A 303 -21.21 0.82 -7.51
CA TRP A 303 -21.12 1.81 -6.44
C TRP A 303 -20.84 3.19 -7.02
N SER A 304 -21.70 4.14 -6.68
CA SER A 304 -21.52 5.55 -7.05
C SER A 304 -20.82 6.29 -5.92
N LYS A 305 -19.65 6.83 -6.21
CA LYS A 305 -18.90 7.67 -5.26
C LYS A 305 -19.61 9.00 -4.95
N GLU A 306 -20.48 9.49 -5.86
CA GLU A 306 -21.23 10.73 -5.67
C GLU A 306 -22.42 10.54 -4.73
N THR A 307 -23.22 9.50 -4.96
CA THR A 307 -24.42 9.21 -4.16
C THR A 307 -24.12 8.34 -2.95
N LYS A 308 -22.94 7.71 -2.90
CA LYS A 308 -22.51 6.73 -1.88
C LYS A 308 -23.53 5.61 -1.71
N SER A 309 -23.98 5.08 -2.83
CA SER A 309 -24.98 4.00 -2.91
C SER A 309 -24.78 3.12 -4.13
N TRP A 310 -25.28 1.90 -4.07
CA TRP A 310 -25.35 0.99 -5.20
C TRP A 310 -26.48 1.39 -6.16
N MET A 311 -26.17 1.37 -7.46
CA MET A 311 -27.11 1.68 -8.55
C MET A 311 -27.25 0.50 -9.48
#